data_ec90683022c00048d361303aa17c9ffd
#
_entry.id   ec90683022c00048d361303aa17c9ffd
#
_cell.length_a   1.000
_cell.length_b   1.000
_cell.length_c   1.000
_cell.angle_alpha   90.00
_cell.angle_beta   90.00
_cell.angle_gamma   90.00
#
_symmetry.space_group_name_H-M   'P 1'
#
loop_
_entity.id
_entity.type
_entity.pdbx_description
1 polymer ?
#
loop_
_entity_poly.entity_id
_entity_poly.type
_entity_poly.pdbx_seq_one_letter_code
_entity_poly.pdbx_strand_id
1 'polypeptide(L)'
;MAKVRKIYNTGSNKKIIVVKTVKKSKQKPKEGNQFGSGNSGIQTPTGSKSKPNEILPDIKDLEKEVLKSIIGQDVAVRKIVTAIYRAINFKTVKSNILVIGNSGTGKTETIKQIAKRLNIPYTIEDATKYTQEGYYGADVNEMILNLLENANMDIKKAQKGIIVIDEIDKKAGHEVSHDVAGTEVLKSLLKIIEGTTIKVPVETDSYNVKLVDFDTKNIIIIFLGAFSGLDIIRDKRLNSNPLGFSIKEETHKSKAKFLKQDLVKYGLPEEFVGRIDTIVEMNELTKKDLALILKKSELSIFKRYQNELSNMGITLIYNDDLFESIAEKSLVLDTGARELSNTVNYMFENIVFDVLSNPNKYKKCILDSEIAQDNTKYTLSW
;
A
#
# COMPACT_ATOMS: atom_id res chain seq x y z
N MET A 1 7.12 21.50 -21.21
CA MET A 1 7.52 20.66 -22.37
C MET A 1 7.38 19.19 -21.97
N ALA A 2 6.51 18.46 -22.65
CA ALA A 2 6.17 17.09 -22.35
C ALA A 2 7.31 16.13 -22.73
N LYS A 3 7.68 15.22 -21.82
CA LYS A 3 8.67 14.17 -22.09
C LYS A 3 7.97 13.00 -22.77
N VAL A 4 8.35 12.68 -24.00
CA VAL A 4 7.88 11.49 -24.71
C VAL A 4 8.69 10.28 -24.22
N ARG A 5 7.99 9.27 -23.68
CA ARG A 5 8.57 7.95 -23.34
C ARG A 5 8.33 7.01 -24.54
N LYS A 6 9.39 6.42 -25.08
CA LYS A 6 9.27 5.29 -26.01
C LYS A 6 9.63 4.01 -25.25
N ILE A 7 8.69 3.08 -25.21
CA ILE A 7 8.89 1.73 -24.64
C ILE A 7 9.19 0.82 -25.83
N TYR A 8 10.30 0.13 -25.82
CA TYR A 8 10.65 -0.90 -26.79
C TYR A 8 10.51 -2.26 -26.10
N ASN A 9 9.68 -3.12 -26.66
CA ASN A 9 9.50 -4.49 -26.21
C ASN A 9 10.44 -5.39 -27.02
N THR A 10 11.48 -5.90 -26.43
CA THR A 10 12.30 -6.97 -27.02
C THR A 10 11.96 -8.26 -26.30
N GLY A 11 11.62 -9.30 -27.07
CA GLY A 11 11.01 -10.58 -26.65
C GLY A 11 11.84 -11.49 -25.73
N SER A 12 12.48 -10.95 -24.74
CA SER A 12 13.03 -11.65 -23.59
C SER A 12 12.75 -10.77 -22.38
N ASN A 13 12.31 -11.36 -21.28
CA ASN A 13 11.80 -10.73 -20.02
C ASN A 13 12.71 -9.69 -19.33
N LYS A 14 13.33 -8.76 -20.06
CA LYS A 14 14.12 -7.65 -19.52
C LYS A 14 13.47 -6.32 -19.91
N LYS A 15 12.94 -5.61 -18.91
CA LYS A 15 12.49 -4.21 -19.07
C LYS A 15 13.72 -3.31 -19.18
N ILE A 16 13.91 -2.65 -20.31
CA ILE A 16 14.96 -1.64 -20.52
C ILE A 16 14.33 -0.26 -20.29
N ILE A 17 14.88 0.50 -19.34
CA ILE A 17 14.43 1.85 -19.02
C ILE A 17 15.52 2.85 -19.41
N VAL A 18 15.21 3.73 -20.36
CA VAL A 18 16.12 4.80 -20.81
C VAL A 18 15.81 6.10 -20.07
N VAL A 19 16.71 6.57 -19.23
CA VAL A 19 16.62 7.87 -18.55
C VAL A 19 17.40 8.92 -19.32
N LYS A 20 16.72 9.89 -19.96
CA LYS A 20 17.39 11.06 -20.56
C LYS A 20 17.70 12.13 -19.51
N THR A 21 18.97 12.35 -19.23
CA THR A 21 19.45 13.47 -18.41
C THR A 21 19.37 14.78 -19.21
N VAL A 22 18.69 15.79 -18.64
CA VAL A 22 18.69 17.15 -19.19
C VAL A 22 19.97 17.85 -18.74
N LYS A 23 20.88 18.14 -19.68
CA LYS A 23 22.03 19.03 -19.42
C LYS A 23 21.51 20.45 -19.18
N LYS A 24 21.77 21.01 -18.01
CA LYS A 24 21.62 22.45 -17.76
C LYS A 24 22.70 23.18 -18.54
N SER A 25 22.28 24.07 -19.42
CA SER A 25 23.19 25.01 -20.10
C SER A 25 23.87 25.93 -19.08
N LYS A 26 25.20 25.95 -19.10
CA LYS A 26 26.01 26.92 -18.36
C LYS A 26 25.85 28.30 -19.00
N GLN A 27 25.29 29.25 -18.28
CA GLN A 27 25.48 30.67 -18.61
C GLN A 27 26.86 31.11 -18.16
N LYS A 28 27.61 31.74 -19.09
CA LYS A 28 28.89 32.35 -18.84
C LYS A 28 28.73 33.60 -17.97
N PRO A 29 29.63 33.87 -17.01
CA PRO A 29 29.68 35.17 -16.33
C PRO A 29 30.33 36.21 -17.22
N LYS A 30 29.81 37.44 -17.20
CA LYS A 30 30.44 38.63 -17.75
C LYS A 30 31.54 39.10 -16.79
N GLU A 31 32.72 39.36 -17.35
CA GLU A 31 33.84 40.02 -16.69
C GLU A 31 33.50 41.49 -16.37
N GLY A 32 33.94 41.94 -15.22
CA GLY A 32 34.00 43.34 -14.81
C GLY A 32 35.00 43.49 -13.67
N ASN A 33 36.18 44.04 -14.02
CA ASN A 33 37.25 44.41 -13.10
C ASN A 33 36.81 45.44 -12.08
N GLN A 34 37.29 45.34 -10.82
CA GLN A 34 38.03 46.44 -10.17
C GLN A 34 38.72 45.96 -8.86
N PHE A 35 39.95 46.48 -8.71
CA PHE A 35 40.86 46.29 -7.57
C PHE A 35 40.36 46.95 -6.29
N GLY A 36 40.72 46.38 -5.13
CA GLY A 36 40.60 47.01 -3.81
C GLY A 36 41.13 46.12 -2.70
N SER A 37 42.19 46.56 -2.08
CA SER A 37 43.07 45.97 -1.08
C SER A 37 42.42 45.61 0.26
N GLY A 38 42.86 44.50 0.84
CA GLY A 38 43.24 44.33 2.26
C GLY A 38 42.15 44.28 3.33
N ASN A 39 41.88 43.13 3.92
CA ASN A 39 42.16 42.88 5.34
C ASN A 39 41.90 41.43 5.73
N SER A 40 42.83 40.87 6.49
CA SER A 40 42.81 39.55 7.08
C SER A 40 41.74 39.46 8.19
N GLY A 41 40.76 38.58 8.02
CA GLY A 41 39.81 38.17 9.05
C GLY A 41 39.50 36.71 8.89
N ILE A 42 39.96 35.89 9.85
CA ILE A 42 39.65 34.49 9.97
C ILE A 42 38.12 34.35 10.20
N GLN A 43 37.40 33.90 9.20
CA GLN A 43 36.00 33.53 9.37
C GLN A 43 35.88 32.01 9.42
N THR A 44 35.44 31.52 10.57
CA THR A 44 34.92 30.15 10.81
C THR A 44 33.84 29.78 9.77
N PRO A 45 33.80 28.53 9.28
CA PRO A 45 32.75 28.13 8.33
C PRO A 45 31.42 28.06 9.03
N THR A 46 30.61 29.09 8.83
CA THR A 46 29.18 29.06 9.23
C THR A 46 28.42 28.07 8.38
N GLY A 47 27.77 27.17 9.09
CA GLY A 47 26.69 26.26 8.80
C GLY A 47 26.21 26.09 7.36
N SER A 48 26.36 24.90 6.87
CA SER A 48 25.54 24.38 5.75
C SER A 48 24.06 24.64 6.03
N LYS A 49 23.43 25.50 5.23
CA LYS A 49 21.97 25.65 5.22
C LYS A 49 21.38 24.29 4.87
N SER A 50 20.89 23.58 5.87
CA SER A 50 20.03 22.42 5.69
C SER A 50 18.82 22.86 4.84
N LYS A 51 18.56 22.14 3.76
CA LYS A 51 17.30 22.28 3.02
C LYS A 51 16.13 22.19 4.01
N PRO A 52 15.04 22.94 3.81
CA PRO A 52 13.90 22.88 4.72
C PRO A 52 13.48 21.42 4.86
N ASN A 53 13.43 20.94 6.11
CA ASN A 53 12.81 19.65 6.41
C ASN A 53 11.40 19.72 5.81
N GLU A 54 11.03 18.76 4.95
CA GLU A 54 9.64 18.58 4.55
C GLU A 54 8.85 18.42 5.86
N ILE A 55 8.02 19.42 6.16
CA ILE A 55 7.20 19.41 7.38
C ILE A 55 6.16 18.33 7.19
N LEU A 56 6.27 17.25 7.97
CA LEU A 56 5.25 16.21 7.98
C LEU A 56 3.93 16.83 8.44
N PRO A 57 2.78 16.43 7.88
CA PRO A 57 1.47 16.86 8.38
C PRO A 57 1.30 16.43 9.85
N ASP A 58 0.39 17.06 10.57
CA ASP A 58 0.05 16.60 11.91
C ASP A 58 -0.47 15.16 11.88
N ILE A 59 -0.06 14.35 12.86
CA ILE A 59 -0.39 12.92 12.88
C ILE A 59 -1.91 12.67 13.00
N LYS A 60 -2.64 13.54 13.71
CA LYS A 60 -4.09 13.45 13.84
C LYS A 60 -4.81 13.86 12.57
N ASP A 61 -4.27 14.86 11.86
CA ASP A 61 -4.81 15.29 10.59
C ASP A 61 -4.60 14.21 9.53
N LEU A 62 -3.42 13.58 9.50
CA LEU A 62 -3.18 12.45 8.60
C LEU A 62 -4.13 11.29 8.88
N GLU A 63 -4.30 10.89 10.15
CA GLU A 63 -5.26 9.84 10.54
C GLU A 63 -6.66 10.18 10.02
N LYS A 64 -7.14 11.40 10.28
CA LYS A 64 -8.46 11.87 9.86
C LYS A 64 -8.62 11.85 8.33
N GLU A 65 -7.60 12.30 7.60
CA GLU A 65 -7.63 12.30 6.14
C GLU A 65 -7.63 10.87 5.55
N VAL A 66 -6.88 9.94 6.16
CA VAL A 66 -6.90 8.53 5.74
C VAL A 66 -8.27 7.90 5.99
N LEU A 67 -8.90 8.20 7.12
CA LEU A 67 -10.23 7.68 7.49
C LEU A 67 -11.38 8.19 6.59
N LYS A 68 -11.18 9.24 5.78
CA LYS A 68 -12.14 9.60 4.73
C LYS A 68 -12.20 8.57 3.60
N SER A 69 -11.10 7.88 3.38
CA SER A 69 -10.96 6.85 2.34
C SER A 69 -11.18 5.43 2.89
N ILE A 70 -10.72 5.17 4.12
CA ILE A 70 -10.70 3.85 4.76
C ILE A 70 -11.73 3.82 5.88
N ILE A 71 -12.79 3.07 5.69
CA ILE A 71 -13.92 2.96 6.62
C ILE A 71 -13.81 1.68 7.45
N GLY A 72 -14.22 1.75 8.74
CA GLY A 72 -14.28 0.58 9.64
C GLY A 72 -12.94 0.14 10.23
N GLN A 73 -11.84 0.89 9.98
CA GLN A 73 -10.49 0.50 10.34
C GLN A 73 -9.77 1.52 11.26
N ASP A 74 -10.49 2.27 12.06
CA ASP A 74 -9.98 3.40 12.85
C ASP A 74 -8.77 3.00 13.71
N VAL A 75 -8.87 1.88 14.46
CA VAL A 75 -7.80 1.40 15.33
C VAL A 75 -6.58 0.95 14.54
N ALA A 76 -6.79 0.25 13.42
CA ALA A 76 -5.72 -0.24 12.57
C ALA A 76 -4.99 0.94 11.89
N VAL A 77 -5.74 1.88 11.30
CA VAL A 77 -5.19 3.11 10.69
C VAL A 77 -4.36 3.88 11.68
N ARG A 78 -4.86 4.12 12.90
CA ARG A 78 -4.11 4.82 13.97
C ARG A 78 -2.80 4.12 14.29
N LYS A 79 -2.81 2.79 14.45
CA LYS A 79 -1.59 2.01 14.74
C LYS A 79 -0.58 2.10 13.60
N ILE A 80 -1.01 1.96 12.34
CA ILE A 80 -0.13 2.02 11.18
C ILE A 80 0.47 3.43 11.04
N VAL A 81 -0.36 4.48 11.11
CA VAL A 81 0.09 5.87 11.07
C VAL A 81 1.12 6.13 12.17
N THR A 82 0.84 5.71 13.41
CA THR A 82 1.78 5.88 14.53
C THR A 82 3.10 5.16 14.29
N ALA A 83 3.08 3.92 13.77
CA ALA A 83 4.29 3.16 13.49
C ALA A 83 5.13 3.81 12.37
N ILE A 84 4.50 4.30 11.30
CA ILE A 84 5.17 5.01 10.21
C ILE A 84 5.78 6.33 10.72
N TYR A 85 5.03 7.13 11.49
CA TYR A 85 5.55 8.38 12.09
C TYR A 85 6.74 8.12 13.00
N ARG A 86 6.69 7.04 13.78
CA ARG A 86 7.80 6.63 14.65
C ARG A 86 9.05 6.29 13.83
N ALA A 87 8.89 5.55 12.71
CA ALA A 87 9.99 5.22 11.82
C ALA A 87 10.64 6.45 11.17
N ILE A 88 9.84 7.46 10.82
CA ILE A 88 10.34 8.68 10.18
C ILE A 88 11.04 9.60 11.18
N ASN A 89 10.49 9.77 12.37
CA ASN A 89 10.96 10.75 13.37
C ASN A 89 12.06 10.20 14.27
N PHE A 90 12.04 8.90 14.60
CA PHE A 90 13.01 8.25 15.48
C PHE A 90 14.01 7.41 14.67
N LYS A 91 15.05 8.03 14.15
CA LYS A 91 16.08 7.42 13.28
C LYS A 91 16.76 6.18 13.85
N THR A 92 16.66 5.96 15.15
CA THR A 92 17.26 4.82 15.85
C THR A 92 16.37 3.58 15.89
N VAL A 93 15.12 3.70 15.45
CA VAL A 93 14.12 2.62 15.53
C VAL A 93 13.67 2.28 14.12
N LYS A 94 14.19 1.17 13.58
CA LYS A 94 13.63 0.57 12.38
C LYS A 94 12.23 0.05 12.71
N SER A 95 11.24 0.29 11.87
CA SER A 95 9.86 -0.11 12.11
C SER A 95 9.39 -1.05 11.02
N ASN A 96 9.36 -2.34 11.34
CA ASN A 96 8.78 -3.37 10.47
C ASN A 96 7.38 -3.69 10.96
N ILE A 97 6.40 -3.53 10.10
CA ILE A 97 4.98 -3.62 10.45
C ILE A 97 4.38 -4.84 9.79
N LEU A 98 3.66 -5.66 10.54
CA LEU A 98 2.83 -6.74 10.00
C LEU A 98 1.35 -6.35 10.13
N VAL A 99 0.64 -6.35 9.01
CA VAL A 99 -0.81 -6.09 8.96
C VAL A 99 -1.53 -7.38 8.59
N ILE A 100 -2.37 -7.85 9.50
CA ILE A 100 -3.13 -9.10 9.40
C ILE A 100 -4.59 -8.77 9.15
N GLY A 101 -5.25 -9.51 8.28
CA GLY A 101 -6.70 -9.38 8.07
C GLY A 101 -7.16 -10.04 6.77
N ASN A 102 -8.41 -10.43 6.72
CA ASN A 102 -9.01 -11.12 5.58
C ASN A 102 -8.87 -10.32 4.27
N SER A 103 -9.06 -10.99 3.14
CA SER A 103 -9.08 -10.33 1.84
C SER A 103 -10.17 -9.24 1.83
N GLY A 104 -9.92 -8.12 1.16
CA GLY A 104 -10.91 -7.04 1.04
C GLY A 104 -11.09 -6.16 2.29
N THR A 105 -10.33 -6.34 3.37
CA THR A 105 -10.39 -5.47 4.57
C THR A 105 -9.70 -4.10 4.40
N GLY A 106 -9.03 -3.87 3.25
CA GLY A 106 -8.40 -2.60 2.94
C GLY A 106 -6.93 -2.48 3.35
N LYS A 107 -6.23 -3.60 3.66
CA LYS A 107 -4.80 -3.61 4.06
C LYS A 107 -3.93 -2.80 3.11
N THR A 108 -3.85 -3.21 1.87
CA THR A 108 -3.00 -2.61 0.83
C THR A 108 -3.41 -1.16 0.55
N GLU A 109 -4.71 -0.89 0.52
CA GLU A 109 -5.22 0.46 0.25
C GLU A 109 -4.91 1.43 1.39
N THR A 110 -4.95 0.99 2.65
CA THR A 110 -4.56 1.80 3.81
C THR A 110 -3.14 2.33 3.66
N ILE A 111 -2.19 1.47 3.30
CA ILE A 111 -0.79 1.87 3.13
C ILE A 111 -0.63 2.84 1.95
N LYS A 112 -1.31 2.56 0.82
CA LYS A 112 -1.32 3.48 -0.35
C LYS A 112 -1.80 4.87 0.03
N GLN A 113 -2.88 4.97 0.79
CA GLN A 113 -3.45 6.25 1.21
C GLN A 113 -2.53 7.01 2.16
N ILE A 114 -1.86 6.32 3.08
CA ILE A 114 -0.88 6.92 3.99
C ILE A 114 0.34 7.42 3.19
N ALA A 115 0.93 6.57 2.36
CA ALA A 115 2.12 6.90 1.58
C ALA A 115 1.89 8.09 0.62
N LYS A 116 0.73 8.14 -0.05
CA LYS A 116 0.32 9.26 -0.92
C LYS A 116 0.22 10.58 -0.15
N ARG A 117 -0.44 10.59 1.01
CA ARG A 117 -0.62 11.79 1.82
C ARG A 117 0.68 12.30 2.45
N LEU A 118 1.60 11.39 2.73
CA LEU A 118 2.96 11.73 3.21
C LEU A 118 3.93 12.07 2.07
N ASN A 119 3.52 11.91 0.80
CA ASN A 119 4.40 12.06 -0.37
C ASN A 119 5.67 11.19 -0.30
N ILE A 120 5.54 9.99 0.28
CA ILE A 120 6.61 9.00 0.42
C ILE A 120 6.53 8.02 -0.77
N PRO A 121 7.66 7.74 -1.47
CA PRO A 121 7.67 6.73 -2.51
C PRO A 121 7.43 5.36 -1.90
N TYR A 122 6.64 4.53 -2.57
CA TYR A 122 6.35 3.17 -2.12
C TYR A 122 6.30 2.21 -3.30
N THR A 123 6.60 0.95 -3.02
CA THR A 123 6.37 -0.17 -3.93
C THR A 123 5.55 -1.24 -3.24
N ILE A 124 4.83 -2.05 -4.01
CA ILE A 124 4.03 -3.17 -3.52
C ILE A 124 4.46 -4.40 -4.29
N GLU A 125 4.97 -5.35 -3.54
CA GLU A 125 5.50 -6.60 -4.04
C GLU A 125 4.65 -7.76 -3.53
N ASP A 126 4.41 -8.73 -4.39
CA ASP A 126 3.68 -9.93 -4.05
C ASP A 126 4.68 -11.04 -3.69
N ALA A 127 4.66 -11.49 -2.44
CA ALA A 127 5.58 -12.50 -1.95
C ALA A 127 5.51 -13.81 -2.75
N THR A 128 4.37 -14.14 -3.37
CA THR A 128 4.19 -15.39 -4.12
C THR A 128 5.00 -15.43 -5.42
N LYS A 129 5.36 -14.28 -5.98
CA LYS A 129 6.16 -14.18 -7.21
C LYS A 129 7.62 -14.54 -7.00
N TYR A 130 8.10 -14.50 -5.76
CA TYR A 130 9.49 -14.79 -5.42
C TYR A 130 9.65 -16.28 -5.13
N THR A 131 10.51 -16.95 -5.92
CA THR A 131 10.75 -18.38 -5.85
C THR A 131 12.24 -18.69 -5.66
N GLN A 132 12.53 -19.93 -5.33
CA GLN A 132 13.89 -20.42 -5.07
C GLN A 132 14.82 -20.38 -6.29
N GLU A 133 14.27 -20.32 -7.52
CA GLU A 133 15.03 -20.34 -8.77
C GLU A 133 15.66 -18.98 -9.14
N GLY A 134 15.26 -17.91 -8.47
CA GLY A 134 15.88 -16.60 -8.62
C GLY A 134 17.27 -16.58 -7.96
N TYR A 135 18.29 -16.16 -8.70
CA TYR A 135 19.64 -15.92 -8.16
C TYR A 135 19.56 -15.13 -6.85
N TYR A 136 20.20 -15.61 -5.80
CA TYR A 136 20.32 -14.95 -4.50
C TYR A 136 20.57 -13.43 -4.69
N GLY A 137 19.61 -12.59 -4.36
CA GLY A 137 19.72 -11.14 -4.43
C GLY A 137 19.03 -10.47 -5.63
N ALA A 138 18.57 -11.22 -6.64
CA ALA A 138 17.84 -10.63 -7.78
C ALA A 138 16.49 -10.04 -7.32
N ASP A 139 15.75 -10.77 -6.50
CA ASP A 139 14.41 -10.39 -6.02
C ASP A 139 14.46 -9.12 -5.16
N VAL A 140 15.45 -9.04 -4.25
CA VAL A 140 15.67 -7.86 -3.40
C VAL A 140 16.05 -6.65 -4.23
N ASN A 141 16.91 -6.82 -5.24
CA ASN A 141 17.31 -5.74 -6.14
C ASN A 141 16.12 -5.25 -6.96
N GLU A 142 15.23 -6.12 -7.40
CA GLU A 142 14.02 -5.75 -8.13
C GLU A 142 13.08 -4.89 -7.27
N MET A 143 12.84 -5.28 -6.00
CA MET A 143 12.05 -4.47 -5.06
C MET A 143 12.61 -3.06 -4.90
N ILE A 144 13.93 -2.93 -4.78
CA ILE A 144 14.60 -1.64 -4.63
C ILE A 144 14.56 -0.84 -5.94
N LEU A 145 14.70 -1.50 -7.10
CA LEU A 145 14.55 -0.85 -8.40
C LEU A 145 13.15 -0.29 -8.59
N ASN A 146 12.11 -1.07 -8.27
CA ASN A 146 10.73 -0.61 -8.32
C ASN A 146 10.49 0.60 -7.39
N LEU A 147 11.09 0.59 -6.21
CA LEU A 147 11.03 1.73 -5.28
C LEU A 147 11.79 2.95 -5.84
N LEU A 148 12.95 2.76 -6.46
CA LEU A 148 13.71 3.83 -7.12
C LEU A 148 12.94 4.45 -8.29
N GLU A 149 12.29 3.64 -9.12
CA GLU A 149 11.41 4.11 -10.19
C GLU A 149 10.29 5.00 -9.64
N ASN A 150 9.61 4.54 -8.59
CA ASN A 150 8.53 5.28 -7.92
C ASN A 150 9.05 6.57 -7.23
N ALA A 151 10.33 6.61 -6.88
CA ALA A 151 11.02 7.82 -6.39
C ALA A 151 11.56 8.72 -7.50
N ASN A 152 11.26 8.45 -8.80
CA ASN A 152 11.84 9.12 -9.97
C ASN A 152 13.38 9.05 -9.99
N MET A 153 13.95 7.93 -9.60
CA MET A 153 15.40 7.66 -9.52
C MET A 153 16.15 8.57 -8.53
N ASP A 154 15.43 9.18 -7.57
CA ASP A 154 16.05 9.88 -6.44
C ASP A 154 16.39 8.89 -5.34
N ILE A 155 17.67 8.50 -5.24
CA ILE A 155 18.16 7.51 -4.28
C ILE A 155 17.86 7.96 -2.84
N LYS A 156 18.08 9.25 -2.52
CA LYS A 156 17.87 9.76 -1.16
C LYS A 156 16.40 9.73 -0.74
N LYS A 157 15.50 9.94 -1.71
CA LYS A 157 14.07 9.84 -1.51
C LYS A 157 13.63 8.38 -1.38
N ALA A 158 14.14 7.50 -2.25
CA ALA A 158 13.86 6.07 -2.22
C ALA A 158 14.34 5.40 -0.92
N GLN A 159 15.50 5.77 -0.38
CA GLN A 159 16.04 5.26 0.89
C GLN A 159 15.17 5.58 2.11
N LYS A 160 14.18 6.46 1.97
CA LYS A 160 13.16 6.78 2.98
C LYS A 160 11.77 6.31 2.56
N GLY A 161 11.70 5.41 1.59
CA GLY A 161 10.47 4.88 1.03
C GLY A 161 9.85 3.77 1.87
N ILE A 162 8.73 3.25 1.36
CA ILE A 162 8.01 2.13 1.93
C ILE A 162 8.05 0.96 0.95
N ILE A 163 8.47 -0.22 1.42
CA ILE A 163 8.32 -1.48 0.69
C ILE A 163 7.18 -2.25 1.35
N VAL A 164 6.14 -2.54 0.59
CA VAL A 164 5.02 -3.37 1.01
C VAL A 164 5.20 -4.76 0.40
N ILE A 165 5.14 -5.78 1.23
CA ILE A 165 5.24 -7.18 0.80
C ILE A 165 3.90 -7.84 1.13
N ASP A 166 3.08 -8.06 0.11
CA ASP A 166 1.76 -8.66 0.24
C ASP A 166 1.83 -10.19 0.17
N GLU A 167 0.83 -10.86 0.73
CA GLU A 167 0.71 -12.34 0.78
C GLU A 167 1.87 -13.06 1.47
N ILE A 168 2.49 -12.42 2.49
CA ILE A 168 3.64 -12.99 3.21
C ILE A 168 3.29 -14.31 3.94
N ASP A 169 2.03 -14.49 4.34
CA ASP A 169 1.50 -15.71 4.95
C ASP A 169 1.63 -16.94 4.05
N LYS A 170 1.69 -16.76 2.72
CA LYS A 170 1.91 -17.84 1.75
C LYS A 170 3.33 -18.39 1.75
N LYS A 171 4.25 -17.71 2.45
CA LYS A 171 5.64 -18.17 2.65
C LYS A 171 5.86 -18.85 4.00
N ALA A 172 4.80 -18.97 4.80
CA ALA A 172 4.84 -19.76 6.03
C ALA A 172 4.94 -21.26 5.71
N GLY A 173 5.86 -21.97 6.34
CA GLY A 173 5.97 -23.43 6.24
C GLY A 173 4.86 -24.09 7.04
N HIS A 174 3.95 -24.82 6.37
CA HIS A 174 3.00 -25.67 7.05
C HIS A 174 3.69 -27.00 7.46
N GLU A 175 3.32 -27.55 8.63
CA GLU A 175 3.93 -28.77 9.22
C GLU A 175 4.00 -29.98 8.28
N VAL A 176 3.25 -30.01 7.19
CA VAL A 176 3.14 -31.13 6.24
C VAL A 176 4.03 -30.98 5.01
N SER A 177 4.47 -29.77 4.67
CA SER A 177 5.41 -29.52 3.58
C SER A 177 6.54 -28.67 4.14
N HIS A 178 7.75 -29.24 4.26
CA HIS A 178 8.97 -28.45 4.40
C HIS A 178 9.14 -27.62 3.13
N ASP A 179 8.42 -26.50 3.03
CA ASP A 179 8.62 -25.56 1.95
C ASP A 179 9.92 -24.80 2.17
N VAL A 180 11.02 -25.49 1.77
CA VAL A 180 12.37 -24.93 1.81
C VAL A 180 12.42 -23.64 1.00
N ALA A 181 11.63 -23.53 -0.08
CA ALA A 181 11.58 -22.38 -0.97
C ALA A 181 11.02 -21.13 -0.27
N GLY A 182 9.92 -21.24 0.48
CA GLY A 182 9.34 -20.13 1.24
C GLY A 182 10.30 -19.58 2.29
N THR A 183 11.00 -20.48 3.00
CA THR A 183 11.99 -20.11 4.02
C THR A 183 13.18 -19.33 3.44
N GLU A 184 13.66 -19.66 2.24
CA GLU A 184 14.76 -18.95 1.58
C GLU A 184 14.38 -17.52 1.17
N VAL A 185 13.15 -17.32 0.69
CA VAL A 185 12.63 -15.97 0.41
C VAL A 185 12.61 -15.13 1.69
N LEU A 186 12.11 -15.68 2.80
CA LEU A 186 12.09 -14.97 4.08
C LEU A 186 13.49 -14.63 4.59
N LYS A 187 14.47 -15.51 4.39
CA LYS A 187 15.88 -15.25 4.72
C LYS A 187 16.49 -14.15 3.86
N SER A 188 16.15 -14.07 2.55
CA SER A 188 16.63 -12.99 1.69
C SER A 188 16.08 -11.63 2.12
N LEU A 189 14.83 -11.59 2.58
CA LEU A 189 14.20 -10.39 3.12
C LEU A 189 14.85 -9.89 4.41
N LEU A 190 15.42 -10.79 5.24
CA LEU A 190 16.10 -10.39 6.49
C LEU A 190 17.21 -9.36 6.24
N LYS A 191 17.93 -9.47 5.11
CA LYS A 191 18.99 -8.51 4.75
C LYS A 191 18.47 -7.07 4.64
N ILE A 192 17.30 -6.88 4.01
CA ILE A 192 16.67 -5.54 3.92
C ILE A 192 16.10 -5.13 5.27
N ILE A 193 15.48 -6.07 5.96
CA ILE A 193 14.86 -5.87 7.28
C ILE A 193 15.89 -5.38 8.30
N GLU A 194 17.10 -5.91 8.26
CA GLU A 194 18.19 -5.56 9.18
C GLU A 194 18.84 -4.22 8.87
N GLY A 195 18.71 -3.73 7.63
CA GLY A 195 19.26 -2.45 7.22
C GLY A 195 20.71 -2.54 6.82
N THR A 196 20.97 -3.03 5.63
CA THR A 196 22.29 -3.14 5.02
C THR A 196 22.44 -2.23 3.81
N THR A 197 23.68 -2.02 3.36
CA THR A 197 23.93 -1.38 2.06
C THR A 197 23.96 -2.45 0.99
N ILE A 198 23.14 -2.30 -0.03
CA ILE A 198 23.01 -3.24 -1.15
C ILE A 198 23.46 -2.52 -2.43
N LYS A 199 24.19 -3.25 -3.29
CA LYS A 199 24.54 -2.75 -4.62
C LYS A 199 23.44 -3.06 -5.62
N VAL A 200 22.79 -2.02 -6.12
CA VAL A 200 21.66 -2.14 -7.05
C VAL A 200 22.12 -1.76 -8.45
N PRO A 201 21.90 -2.61 -9.46
CA PRO A 201 22.23 -2.28 -10.84
C PRO A 201 21.23 -1.26 -11.38
N VAL A 202 21.69 -0.07 -11.68
CA VAL A 202 20.88 1.00 -12.29
C VAL A 202 21.40 1.25 -13.69
N GLU A 203 20.52 1.13 -14.69
CA GLU A 203 20.87 1.45 -16.07
C GLU A 203 20.98 2.97 -16.25
N THR A 204 22.13 3.44 -16.69
CA THR A 204 22.39 4.87 -16.94
C THR A 204 22.21 5.25 -18.40
N ASP A 205 22.53 4.36 -19.33
CA ASP A 205 22.40 4.48 -20.79
C ASP A 205 22.16 3.09 -21.39
N SER A 206 21.77 3.01 -22.66
CA SER A 206 21.39 1.78 -23.37
C SER A 206 22.38 0.61 -23.30
N TYR A 207 23.61 0.85 -22.84
CA TYR A 207 24.69 -0.15 -22.74
C TYR A 207 25.47 -0.14 -21.42
N ASN A 208 25.16 0.78 -20.49
CA ASN A 208 25.94 0.93 -19.26
C ASN A 208 25.06 0.70 -18.03
N VAL A 209 25.39 -0.35 -17.28
CA VAL A 209 24.82 -0.64 -15.96
C VAL A 209 25.78 -0.10 -14.91
N LYS A 210 25.33 0.80 -14.05
CA LYS A 210 26.08 1.31 -12.92
C LYS A 210 25.56 0.69 -11.64
N LEU A 211 26.46 0.09 -10.85
CA LEU A 211 26.13 -0.34 -9.50
C LEU A 211 26.06 0.89 -8.58
N VAL A 212 24.96 1.06 -7.89
CA VAL A 212 24.71 2.13 -6.93
C VAL A 212 24.55 1.54 -5.54
N ASP A 213 25.27 2.10 -4.57
CA ASP A 213 25.10 1.71 -3.17
C ASP A 213 23.78 2.27 -2.62
N PHE A 214 22.92 1.37 -2.16
CA PHE A 214 21.61 1.69 -1.63
C PHE A 214 21.51 1.26 -0.17
N ASP A 215 21.35 2.23 0.74
CA ASP A 215 21.22 1.98 2.18
C ASP A 215 19.75 1.71 2.54
N THR A 216 19.47 0.54 3.08
CA THR A 216 18.11 0.08 3.44
C THR A 216 17.73 0.41 4.90
N LYS A 217 18.60 1.06 5.67
CA LYS A 217 18.37 1.33 7.11
C LYS A 217 17.12 2.14 7.41
N ASN A 218 16.77 3.10 6.54
CA ASN A 218 15.64 3.98 6.75
C ASN A 218 14.39 3.60 5.94
N ILE A 219 14.41 2.46 5.24
CA ILE A 219 13.23 1.93 4.57
C ILE A 219 12.26 1.40 5.60
N ILE A 220 10.98 1.71 5.43
CA ILE A 220 9.88 1.15 6.20
C ILE A 220 9.39 -0.10 5.47
N ILE A 221 9.40 -1.25 6.12
CA ILE A 221 8.92 -2.49 5.53
C ILE A 221 7.58 -2.85 6.18
N ILE A 222 6.58 -3.11 5.33
CA ILE A 222 5.24 -3.46 5.75
C ILE A 222 4.85 -4.78 5.11
N PHE A 223 4.64 -5.79 5.94
CA PHE A 223 4.16 -7.09 5.53
C PHE A 223 2.65 -7.15 5.64
N LEU A 224 1.99 -7.68 4.61
CA LEU A 224 0.55 -7.90 4.60
C LEU A 224 0.27 -9.39 4.40
N GLY A 225 -0.78 -9.89 5.05
CA GLY A 225 -1.24 -11.27 4.87
C GLY A 225 -2.65 -11.48 5.40
N ALA A 226 -3.30 -12.52 4.91
CA ALA A 226 -4.61 -12.94 5.42
C ALA A 226 -4.45 -13.73 6.73
N PHE A 227 -3.44 -14.60 6.80
CA PHE A 227 -3.18 -15.47 7.95
C PHE A 227 -4.39 -16.32 8.36
N SER A 228 -5.04 -16.94 7.37
CA SER A 228 -6.22 -17.78 7.60
C SER A 228 -5.93 -18.89 8.61
N GLY A 229 -6.74 -19.01 9.66
CA GLY A 229 -6.55 -19.98 10.74
C GLY A 229 -5.63 -19.53 11.88
N LEU A 230 -5.06 -18.32 11.83
CA LEU A 230 -4.26 -17.78 12.94
C LEU A 230 -5.11 -17.53 14.19
N ASP A 231 -6.39 -17.23 14.02
CA ASP A 231 -7.39 -17.11 15.07
C ASP A 231 -7.55 -18.43 15.85
N ILE A 232 -7.54 -19.59 15.18
CA ILE A 232 -7.56 -20.91 15.81
C ILE A 232 -6.34 -21.13 16.72
N ILE A 233 -5.16 -20.68 16.27
CA ILE A 233 -3.92 -20.78 17.05
C ILE A 233 -4.00 -19.88 18.29
N ARG A 234 -4.49 -18.63 18.12
CA ARG A 234 -4.73 -17.72 19.24
C ARG A 234 -5.68 -18.32 20.26
N ASP A 235 -6.81 -18.88 19.79
CA ASP A 235 -7.86 -19.42 20.66
C ASP A 235 -7.36 -20.68 21.39
N LYS A 236 -6.57 -21.55 20.76
CA LYS A 236 -5.88 -22.65 21.44
C LYS A 236 -4.96 -22.12 22.55
N ARG A 237 -4.19 -21.07 22.30
CA ARG A 237 -3.31 -20.46 23.31
C ARG A 237 -4.08 -19.93 24.51
N LEU A 238 -5.25 -19.31 24.29
CA LEU A 238 -6.10 -18.78 25.35
C LEU A 238 -6.77 -19.87 26.18
N ASN A 239 -7.11 -21.00 25.54
CA ASN A 239 -7.77 -22.14 26.20
C ASN A 239 -6.78 -23.06 26.91
N SER A 240 -5.49 -23.03 26.56
CA SER A 240 -4.46 -23.92 27.15
C SER A 240 -3.87 -23.43 28.49
N ASN A 241 -4.40 -22.34 29.05
CA ASN A 241 -4.05 -21.87 30.40
C ASN A 241 -5.14 -22.23 31.43
N PRO A 242 -5.18 -23.48 31.99
CA PRO A 242 -6.22 -23.90 32.93
C PRO A 242 -5.77 -23.68 34.39
N LEU A 243 -5.26 -22.50 34.73
CA LEU A 243 -4.99 -22.17 36.13
C LEU A 243 -5.88 -21.00 36.56
N GLY A 244 -7.05 -21.37 37.10
CA GLY A 244 -7.94 -20.43 37.77
C GLY A 244 -9.39 -20.58 37.32
N PHE A 245 -10.26 -20.81 38.28
CA PHE A 245 -11.71 -20.75 38.16
C PHE A 245 -12.17 -19.51 37.38
N SER A 246 -12.39 -19.62 36.12
CA SER A 246 -13.05 -18.56 35.34
C SER A 246 -14.27 -19.15 34.66
N ILE A 247 -15.38 -18.69 35.19
CA ILE A 247 -16.71 -18.70 34.59
C ILE A 247 -16.56 -18.46 33.09
N LYS A 248 -17.12 -19.36 32.29
CA LYS A 248 -17.25 -19.22 30.84
C LYS A 248 -18.04 -17.94 30.50
N GLU A 249 -17.40 -16.81 30.45
CA GLU A 249 -17.92 -15.66 29.74
C GLU A 249 -17.52 -15.76 28.27
N GLU A 250 -18.40 -16.29 27.46
CA GLU A 250 -18.24 -16.46 26.01
C GLU A 250 -18.06 -15.15 25.23
N THR A 251 -18.20 -13.99 25.90
CA THR A 251 -18.25 -12.67 25.28
C THR A 251 -16.89 -11.98 25.11
N HIS A 252 -15.77 -12.48 25.69
CA HIS A 252 -14.48 -11.79 25.66
C HIS A 252 -13.36 -12.45 24.84
N LYS A 253 -13.59 -13.62 24.23
CA LYS A 253 -12.54 -14.36 23.50
C LYS A 253 -12.07 -13.66 22.21
N SER A 254 -12.91 -12.86 21.58
CA SER A 254 -12.62 -12.25 20.26
C SER A 254 -11.70 -11.02 20.29
N LYS A 255 -11.27 -10.54 21.47
CA LYS A 255 -10.49 -9.29 21.61
C LYS A 255 -9.01 -9.49 21.97
N ALA A 256 -8.55 -10.72 22.19
CA ALA A 256 -7.15 -10.95 22.51
C ALA A 256 -6.28 -10.75 21.25
N LYS A 257 -5.23 -9.93 21.40
CA LYS A 257 -4.30 -9.62 20.31
C LYS A 257 -3.48 -10.84 19.89
N PHE A 258 -3.14 -10.90 18.62
CA PHE A 258 -2.12 -11.83 18.13
C PHE A 258 -0.76 -11.49 18.73
N LEU A 259 -0.02 -12.52 19.11
CA LEU A 259 1.31 -12.44 19.65
C LEU A 259 2.33 -13.00 18.66
N LYS A 260 3.59 -12.63 18.80
CA LYS A 260 4.69 -13.18 17.99
C LYS A 260 4.73 -14.71 18.01
N GLN A 261 4.49 -15.32 19.16
CA GLN A 261 4.43 -16.78 19.29
C GLN A 261 3.33 -17.44 18.48
N ASP A 262 2.22 -16.75 18.20
CA ASP A 262 1.14 -17.27 17.35
C ASP A 262 1.61 -17.34 15.89
N LEU A 263 2.38 -16.35 15.44
CA LEU A 263 2.98 -16.30 14.10
C LEU A 263 4.05 -17.40 13.90
N VAL A 264 4.85 -17.68 14.92
CA VAL A 264 5.81 -18.80 14.89
C VAL A 264 5.07 -20.13 14.79
N LYS A 265 4.01 -20.32 15.59
CA LYS A 265 3.15 -21.53 15.50
C LYS A 265 2.39 -21.63 14.18
N TYR A 266 2.16 -20.53 13.50
CA TYR A 266 1.56 -20.49 12.17
C TYR A 266 2.52 -20.97 11.08
N GLY A 267 3.85 -20.97 11.36
CA GLY A 267 4.89 -21.46 10.45
C GLY A 267 5.85 -20.39 9.94
N LEU A 268 5.80 -19.16 10.46
CA LEU A 268 6.83 -18.17 10.15
C LEU A 268 8.10 -18.43 10.97
N PRO A 269 9.32 -18.33 10.39
CA PRO A 269 10.57 -18.48 11.13
C PRO A 269 10.68 -17.51 12.30
N GLU A 270 11.14 -17.98 13.45
CA GLU A 270 11.30 -17.19 14.67
C GLU A 270 12.17 -15.95 14.45
N GLU A 271 13.26 -16.11 13.69
CA GLU A 271 14.15 -14.99 13.33
C GLU A 271 13.42 -13.87 12.57
N PHE A 272 12.58 -14.23 11.60
CA PHE A 272 11.76 -13.28 10.86
C PHE A 272 10.74 -12.59 11.77
N VAL A 273 10.02 -13.37 12.58
CA VAL A 273 9.01 -12.85 13.53
C VAL A 273 9.67 -11.95 14.57
N GLY A 274 10.90 -12.28 14.99
CA GLY A 274 11.70 -11.44 15.89
C GLY A 274 11.88 -10.01 15.40
N ARG A 275 11.98 -9.82 14.08
CA ARG A 275 12.18 -8.50 13.42
C ARG A 275 10.90 -7.71 13.19
N ILE A 276 9.73 -8.24 13.46
CA ILE A 276 8.46 -7.52 13.38
C ILE A 276 8.28 -6.69 14.65
N ASP A 277 8.15 -5.37 14.51
CA ASP A 277 8.02 -4.45 15.64
C ASP A 277 6.57 -4.21 16.03
N THR A 278 5.68 -4.15 15.03
CA THR A 278 4.27 -3.81 15.24
C THR A 278 3.38 -4.80 14.50
N ILE A 279 2.45 -5.43 15.22
CA ILE A 279 1.40 -6.27 14.65
C ILE A 279 0.10 -5.48 14.68
N VAL A 280 -0.53 -5.33 13.51
CA VAL A 280 -1.80 -4.64 13.34
C VAL A 280 -2.82 -5.63 12.78
N GLU A 281 -3.96 -5.71 13.42
CA GLU A 281 -5.09 -6.52 13.00
C GLU A 281 -6.15 -5.61 12.38
N MET A 282 -6.57 -5.92 11.14
CA MET A 282 -7.69 -5.26 10.47
C MET A 282 -8.99 -5.90 10.91
N ASN A 283 -10.02 -5.10 11.08
CA ASN A 283 -11.36 -5.60 11.39
C ASN A 283 -12.00 -6.25 10.14
N GLU A 284 -12.83 -7.25 10.36
CA GLU A 284 -13.78 -7.68 9.33
C GLU A 284 -14.78 -6.57 9.06
N LEU A 285 -15.14 -6.38 7.79
CA LEU A 285 -16.10 -5.35 7.41
C LEU A 285 -17.52 -5.86 7.58
N THR A 286 -18.31 -5.14 8.35
CA THR A 286 -19.75 -5.42 8.53
C THR A 286 -20.56 -4.92 7.33
N LYS A 287 -21.81 -5.37 7.19
CA LYS A 287 -22.77 -4.83 6.20
C LYS A 287 -22.85 -3.31 6.27
N LYS A 288 -22.85 -2.73 7.47
CA LYS A 288 -22.86 -1.29 7.69
C LYS A 288 -21.61 -0.61 7.17
N ASP A 289 -20.43 -1.22 7.40
CA ASP A 289 -19.16 -0.68 6.90
C ASP A 289 -19.13 -0.69 5.37
N LEU A 290 -19.58 -1.77 4.73
CA LEU A 290 -19.65 -1.90 3.28
C LEU A 290 -20.59 -0.84 2.67
N ALA A 291 -21.78 -0.64 3.24
CA ALA A 291 -22.71 0.42 2.82
C ALA A 291 -22.08 1.82 3.00
N LEU A 292 -21.37 2.06 4.12
CA LEU A 292 -20.67 3.32 4.36
C LEU A 292 -19.51 3.54 3.40
N ILE A 293 -18.78 2.50 3.00
CA ILE A 293 -17.73 2.59 1.96
C ILE A 293 -18.32 3.12 0.66
N LEU A 294 -19.46 2.59 0.21
CA LEU A 294 -20.12 3.06 -1.00
C LEU A 294 -20.61 4.51 -0.87
N LYS A 295 -21.18 4.86 0.27
CA LYS A 295 -21.81 6.18 0.50
C LYS A 295 -20.78 7.27 0.83
N LYS A 296 -19.78 7.01 1.66
CA LYS A 296 -18.91 8.04 2.26
C LYS A 296 -17.48 8.02 1.77
N SER A 297 -16.89 6.85 1.49
CA SER A 297 -15.47 6.77 1.12
C SER A 297 -15.16 7.66 -0.09
N GLU A 298 -14.01 8.32 -0.06
CA GLU A 298 -13.46 9.05 -1.23
C GLU A 298 -13.09 8.09 -2.38
N LEU A 299 -12.88 6.81 -2.06
CA LEU A 299 -12.53 5.76 -3.01
C LEU A 299 -13.75 4.97 -3.51
N SER A 300 -14.97 5.43 -3.18
CA SER A 300 -16.21 4.75 -3.57
C SER A 300 -16.31 4.57 -5.08
N ILE A 301 -16.40 3.32 -5.52
CA ILE A 301 -16.65 2.99 -6.92
C ILE A 301 -18.00 3.52 -7.39
N PHE A 302 -19.02 3.53 -6.52
CA PHE A 302 -20.33 4.09 -6.83
C PHE A 302 -20.24 5.58 -7.13
N LYS A 303 -19.52 6.35 -6.30
CA LYS A 303 -19.28 7.79 -6.56
C LYS A 303 -18.52 8.02 -7.86
N ARG A 304 -17.62 7.11 -8.24
CA ARG A 304 -16.90 7.20 -9.52
C ARG A 304 -17.89 7.13 -10.69
N TYR A 305 -18.78 6.13 -10.70
CA TYR A 305 -19.83 6.04 -11.74
C TYR A 305 -20.77 7.24 -11.71
N GLN A 306 -21.17 7.70 -10.53
CA GLN A 306 -22.01 8.91 -10.38
C GLN A 306 -21.34 10.13 -11.01
N ASN A 307 -20.05 10.34 -10.79
CA ASN A 307 -19.29 11.44 -11.39
C ASN A 307 -19.14 11.28 -12.91
N GLU A 308 -18.86 10.08 -13.40
CA GLU A 308 -18.74 9.79 -14.83
C GLU A 308 -20.06 10.06 -15.57
N LEU A 309 -21.21 9.61 -15.04
CA LEU A 309 -22.53 9.91 -15.60
C LEU A 309 -22.87 11.41 -15.52
N SER A 310 -22.51 12.06 -14.41
CA SER A 310 -22.70 13.50 -14.25
C SER A 310 -21.91 14.31 -15.28
N ASN A 311 -20.68 13.89 -15.60
CA ASN A 311 -19.87 14.51 -16.65
C ASN A 311 -20.49 14.34 -18.05
N MET A 312 -21.31 13.29 -18.25
CA MET A 312 -22.11 13.08 -19.47
C MET A 312 -23.46 13.81 -19.43
N GLY A 313 -23.71 14.61 -18.39
CA GLY A 313 -24.97 15.36 -18.20
C GLY A 313 -26.14 14.51 -17.68
N ILE A 314 -25.87 13.34 -17.12
CA ILE A 314 -26.87 12.41 -16.60
C ILE A 314 -26.89 12.49 -15.07
N THR A 315 -28.06 12.81 -14.51
CA THR A 315 -28.27 12.81 -13.05
C THR A 315 -28.69 11.42 -12.60
N LEU A 316 -27.93 10.83 -11.65
CA LEU A 316 -28.24 9.56 -11.05
C LEU A 316 -29.20 9.75 -9.86
N ILE A 317 -30.31 9.04 -9.87
CA ILE A 317 -31.37 9.08 -8.83
C ILE A 317 -31.50 7.68 -8.21
N TYR A 318 -31.41 7.59 -6.88
CA TYR A 318 -31.49 6.33 -6.13
C TYR A 318 -31.96 6.58 -4.69
N ASN A 319 -32.44 5.54 -4.03
CA ASN A 319 -32.74 5.53 -2.60
C ASN A 319 -31.55 5.03 -1.78
N ASP A 320 -31.44 5.44 -0.53
CA ASP A 320 -30.37 5.02 0.38
C ASP A 320 -30.35 3.50 0.64
N ASP A 321 -31.49 2.82 0.56
CA ASP A 321 -31.64 1.37 0.69
C ASP A 321 -30.81 0.59 -0.34
N LEU A 322 -30.49 1.22 -1.48
CA LEU A 322 -29.63 0.66 -2.51
C LEU A 322 -28.27 0.24 -1.94
N PHE A 323 -27.65 1.05 -1.09
CA PHE A 323 -26.34 0.75 -0.51
C PHE A 323 -26.37 -0.47 0.42
N GLU A 324 -27.49 -0.67 1.12
CA GLU A 324 -27.68 -1.86 1.96
C GLU A 324 -27.90 -3.12 1.11
N SER A 325 -28.64 -3.02 0.01
CA SER A 325 -28.84 -4.11 -0.95
C SER A 325 -27.51 -4.54 -1.61
N ILE A 326 -26.68 -3.57 -2.03
CA ILE A 326 -25.36 -3.86 -2.59
C ILE A 326 -24.44 -4.52 -1.54
N ALA A 327 -24.43 -3.99 -0.30
CA ALA A 327 -23.63 -4.51 0.77
C ALA A 327 -24.03 -5.96 1.14
N GLU A 328 -25.32 -6.25 1.15
CA GLU A 328 -25.85 -7.60 1.42
C GLU A 328 -25.40 -8.61 0.38
N LYS A 329 -25.54 -8.28 -0.92
CA LYS A 329 -25.07 -9.13 -2.01
C LYS A 329 -23.55 -9.38 -1.92
N SER A 330 -22.78 -8.33 -1.58
CA SER A 330 -21.32 -8.42 -1.49
C SER A 330 -20.82 -9.28 -0.31
N LEU A 331 -21.59 -9.41 0.76
CA LEU A 331 -21.25 -10.27 1.90
C LEU A 331 -21.38 -11.77 1.60
N VAL A 332 -22.25 -12.16 0.68
CA VAL A 332 -22.49 -13.58 0.35
C VAL A 332 -21.23 -14.28 -0.14
N LEU A 333 -20.29 -13.54 -0.78
CA LEU A 333 -19.08 -14.08 -1.39
C LEU A 333 -17.82 -13.96 -0.50
N ASP A 334 -17.95 -13.46 0.72
CA ASP A 334 -16.89 -13.37 1.77
C ASP A 334 -15.54 -12.78 1.32
N THR A 335 -15.54 -11.95 0.28
CA THR A 335 -14.34 -11.28 -0.23
C THR A 335 -14.26 -9.79 0.14
N GLY A 336 -15.11 -9.37 1.08
CA GLY A 336 -15.10 -8.02 1.65
C GLY A 336 -15.32 -6.91 0.60
N ALA A 337 -14.57 -5.81 0.71
CA ALA A 337 -14.73 -4.66 -0.19
C ALA A 337 -14.36 -4.92 -1.66
N ARG A 338 -13.69 -6.04 -2.00
CA ARG A 338 -13.44 -6.41 -3.41
C ARG A 338 -14.74 -6.72 -4.13
N GLU A 339 -15.65 -7.40 -3.47
CA GLU A 339 -16.95 -7.76 -4.05
C GLU A 339 -17.86 -6.56 -4.27
N LEU A 340 -17.72 -5.50 -3.44
CA LEU A 340 -18.41 -4.23 -3.73
C LEU A 340 -18.11 -3.71 -5.13
N SER A 341 -16.84 -3.79 -5.55
CA SER A 341 -16.46 -3.33 -6.88
C SER A 341 -17.07 -4.18 -7.99
N ASN A 342 -17.10 -5.50 -7.81
CA ASN A 342 -17.71 -6.41 -8.78
C ASN A 342 -19.23 -6.18 -8.87
N THR A 343 -19.90 -6.07 -7.73
CA THR A 343 -21.35 -5.83 -7.68
C THR A 343 -21.72 -4.50 -8.32
N VAL A 344 -20.98 -3.42 -8.01
CA VAL A 344 -21.24 -2.11 -8.61
C VAL A 344 -20.93 -2.10 -10.11
N ASN A 345 -19.83 -2.71 -10.56
CA ASN A 345 -19.53 -2.84 -11.98
C ASN A 345 -20.66 -3.58 -12.72
N TYR A 346 -21.13 -4.70 -12.17
CA TYR A 346 -22.25 -5.46 -12.73
C TYR A 346 -23.52 -4.60 -12.86
N MET A 347 -23.85 -3.81 -11.83
CA MET A 347 -25.03 -2.91 -11.86
C MET A 347 -24.95 -1.86 -12.98
N PHE A 348 -23.75 -1.31 -13.22
CA PHE A 348 -23.59 -0.23 -14.19
C PHE A 348 -23.29 -0.72 -15.61
N GLU A 349 -23.08 -2.02 -15.84
CA GLU A 349 -22.71 -2.58 -17.14
C GLU A 349 -23.70 -2.18 -18.26
N ASN A 350 -25.00 -2.51 -18.07
CA ASN A 350 -26.03 -2.19 -19.04
C ASN A 350 -26.29 -0.69 -19.17
N ILE A 351 -26.25 0.06 -18.04
CA ILE A 351 -26.42 1.51 -18.03
C ILE A 351 -25.35 2.18 -18.90
N VAL A 352 -24.09 1.81 -18.71
CA VAL A 352 -22.97 2.35 -19.48
C VAL A 352 -23.10 2.01 -20.95
N PHE A 353 -23.49 0.77 -21.28
CA PHE A 353 -23.74 0.37 -22.67
C PHE A 353 -24.81 1.22 -23.34
N ASP A 354 -25.97 1.40 -22.69
CA ASP A 354 -27.10 2.16 -23.23
C ASP A 354 -26.78 3.65 -23.40
N VAL A 355 -26.07 4.23 -22.41
CA VAL A 355 -25.65 5.64 -22.43
C VAL A 355 -24.64 5.90 -23.57
N LEU A 356 -23.64 5.02 -23.70
CA LEU A 356 -22.62 5.17 -24.75
C LEU A 356 -23.17 4.88 -26.15
N SER A 357 -24.15 3.98 -26.27
CA SER A 357 -24.83 3.69 -27.53
C SER A 357 -25.73 4.85 -28.01
N ASN A 358 -26.16 5.71 -27.10
CA ASN A 358 -27.05 6.82 -27.40
C ASN A 358 -26.53 8.13 -26.77
N PRO A 359 -25.43 8.72 -27.25
CA PRO A 359 -24.84 9.92 -26.66
C PRO A 359 -25.84 11.09 -26.64
N ASN A 360 -25.84 11.81 -25.50
CA ASN A 360 -26.71 13.00 -25.27
C ASN A 360 -28.21 12.73 -25.28
N LYS A 361 -28.65 11.49 -25.32
CA LYS A 361 -30.09 11.14 -25.36
C LYS A 361 -30.73 11.23 -23.98
N TYR A 362 -30.02 10.89 -22.93
CA TYR A 362 -30.56 10.75 -21.58
C TYR A 362 -30.09 11.88 -20.67
N LYS A 363 -30.93 12.30 -19.72
CA LYS A 363 -30.64 13.31 -18.68
C LYS A 363 -30.69 12.73 -17.26
N LYS A 364 -31.44 11.67 -17.07
CA LYS A 364 -31.63 11.04 -15.77
C LYS A 364 -31.50 9.53 -15.87
N CYS A 365 -30.92 8.93 -14.86
CA CYS A 365 -30.87 7.49 -14.64
C CYS A 365 -31.43 7.21 -13.25
N ILE A 366 -32.50 6.45 -13.16
CA ILE A 366 -33.15 6.06 -11.91
C ILE A 366 -32.76 4.60 -11.64
N LEU A 367 -32.15 4.34 -10.49
CA LEU A 367 -31.78 3.00 -10.04
C LEU A 367 -32.84 2.47 -9.08
N ASP A 368 -33.28 1.25 -9.35
CA ASP A 368 -34.08 0.47 -8.41
C ASP A 368 -33.18 -0.16 -7.33
N SER A 369 -33.71 -0.40 -6.13
CA SER A 369 -32.97 -1.07 -5.06
C SER A 369 -32.58 -2.53 -5.38
N GLU A 370 -33.30 -3.17 -6.31
CA GLU A 370 -33.04 -4.54 -6.79
C GLU A 370 -31.95 -4.62 -7.87
N ILE A 371 -31.44 -3.49 -8.38
CA ILE A 371 -30.44 -3.46 -9.47
C ILE A 371 -29.17 -4.25 -9.10
N ALA A 372 -28.86 -4.38 -7.82
CA ALA A 372 -27.73 -5.18 -7.37
C ALA A 372 -27.90 -6.68 -7.73
N GLN A 373 -29.14 -7.19 -7.76
CA GLN A 373 -29.49 -8.56 -8.13
C GLN A 373 -29.72 -8.71 -9.64
N ASP A 374 -30.39 -7.72 -10.25
CA ASP A 374 -30.79 -7.71 -11.66
C ASP A 374 -30.39 -6.37 -12.29
N ASN A 375 -29.31 -6.36 -13.08
CA ASN A 375 -28.76 -5.16 -13.70
C ASN A 375 -29.62 -4.55 -14.83
N THR A 376 -30.84 -5.05 -15.02
CA THR A 376 -31.85 -4.44 -15.89
C THR A 376 -32.84 -3.54 -15.12
N LYS A 377 -32.75 -3.49 -13.79
CA LYS A 377 -33.63 -2.72 -12.91
C LYS A 377 -33.22 -1.23 -12.83
N TYR A 378 -33.25 -0.53 -13.97
CA TYR A 378 -33.02 0.90 -14.05
C TYR A 378 -33.92 1.55 -15.11
N THR A 379 -34.06 2.86 -15.06
CA THR A 379 -34.81 3.62 -16.04
C THR A 379 -33.99 4.84 -16.51
N LEU A 380 -33.81 4.94 -17.83
CA LEU A 380 -33.19 6.11 -18.46
C LEU A 380 -34.30 7.04 -19.01
N SER A 381 -34.21 8.32 -18.70
CA SER A 381 -35.18 9.33 -19.17
C SER A 381 -34.49 10.57 -19.69
N TRP A 382 -35.23 11.34 -20.52
CA TRP A 382 -34.81 12.61 -21.14
C TRP A 382 -34.60 13.72 -20.11
#